data_a3d92b6f9c47e9ebdb6f246a5232af9e
#
_entry.id   a3d92b6f9c47e9ebdb6f246a5232af9e
#
_cell.length_a   1.000
_cell.length_b   1.000
_cell.length_c   1.000
_cell.angle_alpha   90.00
_cell.angle_beta   90.00
_cell.angle_gamma   90.00
#
_symmetry.space_group_name_H-M   'P 1'
#
loop_
_entity.id
_entity.type
_entity.pdbx_description
1 polymer ?
#
loop_
_entity_poly.entity_id
_entity_poly.type
_entity_poly.pdbx_seq_one_letter_code
_entity_poly.pdbx_strand_id
1 'polypeptide(L)'
;MATNMKENGFETMIVKYLVENNHYEEGSNSDYNKIYAIDEVRLFRFLHDTQDEKLAELRIEDNEIEKKKFLDRLSKKISDDGVINIIRKGMKYKNKTVDFYMVRPSEGNQEAKESYDKNIFSVTRQLRYSNDYGRLALDVCIFLNGLPIITMELKNQITKQNHDDAIRQYMTDRTPDELLFQFKRCIVHFAVDDDEIYMCTELKKEKSFFMPFNKGNNNGAGNPRNPNGLKTDYLWKDILTKPCLSNILENYVQITEEKDEDTGRKSYKQIFPRYHQLSVVTSLLADAKNDGPGHRYLIQHSAGSGKSNSIAWLAHQLVTLKKDKKDVFDTVIVVTDRVNLDKQIRDTIKQFMQVSSTVGWAKDASTLSTLMEQGKKIIITIVHKFQFILDAVSADYKNKKFAIIIDEAHSSQNGSLAAKMNIAVSGNVYDDDDEFEDKLNTIIEGKKMAPNASYFAFTATPKNKTLEMFGKKMFDEHGNPILNDDGTQKANPHYVYTMKQAIE
;
A
#
# COMPACT_ATOMS: atom_id res chain seq x y z
N MET A 1 -8.95 18.98 30.67
CA MET A 1 -8.65 17.86 31.58
C MET A 1 -7.17 17.59 31.52
N ALA A 2 -6.46 17.68 32.65
CA ALA A 2 -5.03 17.34 32.69
C ALA A 2 -4.93 15.81 32.56
N THR A 3 -4.64 15.33 31.37
CA THR A 3 -4.45 13.91 31.08
C THR A 3 -3.18 13.46 31.78
N ASN A 4 -3.26 12.34 32.49
CA ASN A 4 -2.10 11.69 33.09
C ASN A 4 -1.18 11.20 31.96
N MET A 5 -0.19 12.02 31.59
CA MET A 5 0.66 11.83 30.41
C MET A 5 1.90 10.96 30.70
N LYS A 6 1.87 10.08 31.67
CA LYS A 6 2.86 9.02 31.82
C LYS A 6 2.66 7.98 30.70
N GLU A 7 3.66 7.12 30.45
CA GLU A 7 3.62 6.07 29.44
C GLU A 7 2.28 5.30 29.44
N ASN A 8 1.79 4.91 30.63
CA ASN A 8 0.47 4.30 30.81
C ASN A 8 -0.70 5.22 30.39
N GLY A 9 -0.53 6.53 30.39
CA GLY A 9 -1.54 7.49 29.94
C GLY A 9 -1.63 7.56 28.42
N PHE A 10 -0.49 7.51 27.72
CA PHE A 10 -0.42 7.49 26.26
C PHE A 10 -1.03 6.20 25.69
N GLU A 11 -0.62 5.05 26.23
CA GLU A 11 -1.19 3.75 25.90
C GLU A 11 -2.72 3.72 26.13
N THR A 12 -3.17 4.17 27.33
CA THR A 12 -4.59 4.22 27.67
C THR A 12 -5.37 5.11 26.71
N MET A 13 -4.82 6.26 26.30
CA MET A 13 -5.46 7.16 25.35
C MET A 13 -5.63 6.51 23.99
N ILE A 14 -4.60 5.83 23.46
CA ILE A 14 -4.68 5.14 22.16
C ILE A 14 -5.70 4.02 22.21
N VAL A 15 -5.61 3.13 23.22
CA VAL A 15 -6.53 1.98 23.34
C VAL A 15 -7.97 2.46 23.52
N LYS A 16 -8.19 3.47 24.38
CA LYS A 16 -9.52 4.06 24.56
C LYS A 16 -10.06 4.63 23.25
N TYR A 17 -9.24 5.31 22.45
CA TYR A 17 -9.66 5.84 21.15
C TYR A 17 -10.05 4.71 20.19
N LEU A 18 -9.25 3.65 20.10
CA LEU A 18 -9.53 2.50 19.24
C LEU A 18 -10.86 1.81 19.64
N VAL A 19 -11.13 1.69 20.92
CA VAL A 19 -12.37 1.07 21.41
C VAL A 19 -13.58 1.98 21.19
N GLU A 20 -13.52 3.24 21.64
CA GLU A 20 -14.68 4.13 21.65
C GLU A 20 -15.00 4.72 20.27
N ASN A 21 -13.98 5.00 19.43
CA ASN A 21 -14.17 5.68 18.15
C ASN A 21 -14.02 4.74 16.94
N ASN A 22 -13.07 3.79 16.99
CA ASN A 22 -12.88 2.84 15.91
C ASN A 22 -13.65 1.53 16.12
N HIS A 23 -14.36 1.41 17.27
CA HIS A 23 -15.20 0.25 17.62
C HIS A 23 -14.41 -1.07 17.65
N TYR A 24 -13.18 -1.01 18.15
CA TYR A 24 -12.39 -2.19 18.44
C TYR A 24 -12.89 -2.84 19.75
N GLU A 25 -12.70 -4.13 19.87
CA GLU A 25 -12.90 -4.80 21.16
C GLU A 25 -11.62 -4.74 21.98
N GLU A 26 -11.74 -4.47 23.27
CA GLU A 26 -10.61 -4.60 24.19
C GLU A 26 -10.40 -6.07 24.52
N GLY A 27 -9.21 -6.57 24.22
CA GLY A 27 -8.80 -7.94 24.50
C GLY A 27 -8.13 -8.06 25.87
N SER A 28 -7.97 -9.30 26.32
CA SER A 28 -7.34 -9.65 27.59
C SER A 28 -6.18 -10.62 27.39
N ASN A 29 -5.20 -10.56 28.29
CA ASN A 29 -4.13 -11.57 28.33
C ASN A 29 -4.62 -12.99 28.52
N SER A 30 -5.80 -13.19 29.13
CA SER A 30 -6.43 -14.50 29.28
C SER A 30 -6.95 -15.08 27.97
N ASP A 31 -7.24 -14.25 26.99
CA ASP A 31 -7.78 -14.65 25.69
C ASP A 31 -6.65 -15.09 24.74
N TYR A 32 -5.42 -14.69 25.07
CA TYR A 32 -4.23 -14.93 24.23
C TYR A 32 -3.58 -16.27 24.54
N ASN A 33 -3.53 -17.12 23.52
CA ASN A 33 -2.79 -18.39 23.57
C ASN A 33 -1.34 -18.18 23.10
N LYS A 34 -0.41 -18.23 24.04
CA LYS A 34 1.01 -18.00 23.81
C LYS A 34 1.66 -19.06 22.93
N ILE A 35 1.17 -20.32 22.97
CA ILE A 35 1.71 -21.43 22.18
C ILE A 35 1.52 -21.17 20.68
N TYR A 36 0.43 -20.52 20.31
CA TYR A 36 0.07 -20.26 18.90
C TYR A 36 0.22 -18.79 18.52
N ALA A 37 0.48 -17.91 19.48
CA ALA A 37 0.52 -16.46 19.31
C ALA A 37 -0.77 -15.92 18.67
N ILE A 38 -1.94 -16.29 19.22
CA ILE A 38 -3.28 -15.89 18.76
C ILE A 38 -4.19 -15.55 19.92
N ASP A 39 -5.19 -14.70 19.70
CA ASP A 39 -6.35 -14.54 20.58
C ASP A 39 -7.35 -15.65 20.23
N GLU A 40 -7.28 -16.73 20.96
CA GLU A 40 -8.03 -17.96 20.67
C GLU A 40 -9.54 -17.76 20.84
N VAL A 41 -9.94 -16.95 21.81
CA VAL A 41 -11.35 -16.69 22.12
C VAL A 41 -12.03 -15.98 20.93
N ARG A 42 -11.39 -14.93 20.40
CA ARG A 42 -11.95 -14.18 19.26
C ARG A 42 -11.82 -14.94 17.96
N LEU A 43 -10.79 -15.77 17.83
CA LEU A 43 -10.65 -16.64 16.65
C LEU A 43 -11.84 -17.58 16.53
N PHE A 44 -12.13 -18.37 17.57
CA PHE A 44 -13.23 -19.32 17.48
C PHE A 44 -14.60 -18.63 17.42
N ARG A 45 -14.80 -17.51 18.10
CA ARG A 45 -16.02 -16.72 17.97
C ARG A 45 -16.27 -16.27 16.54
N PHE A 46 -15.25 -15.70 15.87
CA PHE A 46 -15.34 -15.31 14.46
C PHE A 46 -15.68 -16.51 13.57
N LEU A 47 -15.02 -17.64 13.77
CA LEU A 47 -15.25 -18.83 12.97
C LEU A 47 -16.70 -19.35 13.15
N HIS A 48 -17.24 -19.35 14.36
CA HIS A 48 -18.64 -19.71 14.65
C HIS A 48 -19.60 -18.73 13.99
N ASP A 49 -19.38 -17.43 14.14
CA ASP A 49 -20.26 -16.40 13.61
C ASP A 49 -20.34 -16.42 12.05
N THR A 50 -19.31 -16.96 11.39
CA THR A 50 -19.19 -16.90 9.93
C THR A 50 -19.23 -18.25 9.22
N GLN A 51 -18.88 -19.36 9.90
CA GLN A 51 -18.63 -20.66 9.27
C GLN A 51 -18.98 -21.85 10.20
N ASP A 52 -19.99 -21.74 11.06
CA ASP A 52 -20.34 -22.75 12.06
C ASP A 52 -20.58 -24.14 11.46
N GLU A 53 -21.37 -24.24 10.40
CA GLU A 53 -21.62 -25.50 9.68
C GLU A 53 -20.31 -26.14 9.18
N LYS A 54 -19.38 -25.31 8.68
CA LYS A 54 -18.07 -25.77 8.19
C LYS A 54 -17.20 -26.31 9.33
N LEU A 55 -17.23 -25.66 10.50
CA LEU A 55 -16.51 -26.12 11.70
C LEU A 55 -17.04 -27.48 12.17
N ALA A 56 -18.37 -27.63 12.23
CA ALA A 56 -19.03 -28.87 12.61
C ALA A 56 -18.68 -30.02 11.64
N GLU A 57 -18.75 -29.80 10.33
CA GLU A 57 -18.36 -30.82 9.34
C GLU A 57 -16.88 -31.21 9.43
N LEU A 58 -15.99 -30.25 9.73
CA LEU A 58 -14.57 -30.49 9.91
C LEU A 58 -14.25 -31.12 11.27
N ARG A 59 -15.22 -31.12 12.20
CA ARG A 59 -15.10 -31.70 13.55
C ARG A 59 -13.92 -31.12 14.32
N ILE A 60 -13.74 -29.79 14.23
CA ILE A 60 -12.56 -29.12 14.80
C ILE A 60 -12.64 -29.08 16.32
N GLU A 61 -13.83 -28.91 16.88
CA GLU A 61 -14.07 -28.79 18.32
C GLU A 61 -14.72 -30.04 18.95
N ASP A 62 -14.73 -31.18 18.24
CA ASP A 62 -15.25 -32.44 18.80
C ASP A 62 -14.52 -32.85 20.11
N ASN A 63 -13.23 -32.51 20.19
CA ASN A 63 -12.39 -32.71 21.36
C ASN A 63 -11.09 -31.86 21.27
N GLU A 64 -10.40 -31.76 22.42
CA GLU A 64 -9.14 -30.98 22.51
C GLU A 64 -8.03 -31.46 21.56
N ILE A 65 -8.00 -32.72 21.17
CA ILE A 65 -6.99 -33.24 20.24
C ILE A 65 -7.23 -32.71 18.82
N GLU A 66 -8.47 -32.69 18.35
CA GLU A 66 -8.80 -32.16 17.03
C GLU A 66 -8.63 -30.64 16.98
N LYS A 67 -9.04 -29.94 18.03
CA LYS A 67 -8.79 -28.51 18.18
C LYS A 67 -7.30 -28.19 18.13
N LYS A 68 -6.49 -28.92 18.88
CA LYS A 68 -5.03 -28.77 18.85
C LYS A 68 -4.46 -29.00 17.45
N LYS A 69 -4.87 -30.06 16.73
CA LYS A 69 -4.43 -30.33 15.37
C LYS A 69 -4.74 -29.17 14.42
N PHE A 70 -5.91 -28.55 14.57
CA PHE A 70 -6.29 -27.37 13.77
C PHE A 70 -5.39 -26.19 14.08
N LEU A 71 -5.15 -25.88 15.34
CA LEU A 71 -4.28 -24.79 15.77
C LEU A 71 -2.81 -25.01 15.40
N ASP A 72 -2.30 -26.23 15.54
CA ASP A 72 -0.96 -26.61 15.06
C ASP A 72 -0.82 -26.37 13.55
N ARG A 73 -1.84 -26.76 12.78
CA ARG A 73 -1.87 -26.54 11.33
C ARG A 73 -1.93 -25.05 10.97
N LEU A 74 -2.76 -24.28 11.66
CA LEU A 74 -2.90 -22.84 11.47
C LEU A 74 -1.57 -22.13 11.78
N SER A 75 -0.99 -22.42 12.94
CA SER A 75 0.29 -21.82 13.35
C SER A 75 1.41 -22.11 12.36
N LYS A 76 1.52 -23.37 11.92
CA LYS A 76 2.49 -23.76 10.89
C LYS A 76 2.24 -23.01 9.58
N LYS A 77 0.99 -22.93 9.12
CA LYS A 77 0.63 -22.23 7.88
C LYS A 77 0.94 -20.74 7.94
N ILE A 78 0.70 -20.07 9.08
CA ILE A 78 1.09 -18.69 9.27
C ILE A 78 2.61 -18.53 9.18
N SER A 79 3.40 -19.43 9.77
CA SER A 79 4.87 -19.39 9.68
C SER A 79 5.38 -19.61 8.25
N ASP A 80 4.75 -20.50 7.51
CA ASP A 80 5.15 -20.83 6.12
C ASP A 80 4.75 -19.70 5.16
N ASP A 81 3.48 -19.32 5.15
CA ASP A 81 2.87 -18.46 4.14
C ASP A 81 2.74 -16.99 4.59
N GLY A 82 2.74 -16.73 5.89
CA GLY A 82 2.50 -15.44 6.51
C GLY A 82 1.03 -15.17 6.83
N VAL A 83 0.80 -14.40 7.91
CA VAL A 83 -0.55 -14.06 8.39
C VAL A 83 -1.39 -13.38 7.32
N ILE A 84 -0.79 -12.52 6.49
CA ILE A 84 -1.52 -11.81 5.42
C ILE A 84 -2.08 -12.76 4.36
N ASN A 85 -1.36 -13.82 4.02
CA ASN A 85 -1.86 -14.82 3.07
C ASN A 85 -2.99 -15.66 3.68
N ILE A 86 -2.93 -15.96 4.97
CA ILE A 86 -4.02 -16.64 5.70
C ILE A 86 -5.27 -15.75 5.76
N ILE A 87 -5.12 -14.46 6.04
CA ILE A 87 -6.21 -13.49 6.02
C ILE A 87 -6.87 -13.44 4.64
N ARG A 88 -6.09 -13.37 3.55
CA ARG A 88 -6.63 -13.18 2.19
C ARG A 88 -7.15 -14.45 1.52
N LYS A 89 -6.56 -15.61 1.81
CA LYS A 89 -6.80 -16.85 1.05
C LYS A 89 -7.41 -17.95 1.89
N GLY A 90 -7.51 -17.74 3.21
CA GLY A 90 -7.89 -18.79 4.13
C GLY A 90 -6.82 -19.89 4.25
N MET A 91 -7.19 -20.95 4.93
CA MET A 91 -6.38 -22.14 5.11
C MET A 91 -7.14 -23.40 4.70
N LYS A 92 -6.54 -24.20 3.81
CA LYS A 92 -7.09 -25.53 3.52
C LYS A 92 -6.84 -26.46 4.70
N TYR A 93 -7.93 -26.94 5.28
CA TYR A 93 -7.93 -27.91 6.34
C TYR A 93 -8.84 -29.09 5.98
N LYS A 94 -8.30 -30.32 6.03
CA LYS A 94 -8.95 -31.51 5.48
C LYS A 94 -9.40 -31.23 4.01
N ASN A 95 -10.68 -31.30 3.73
CA ASN A 95 -11.28 -31.14 2.39
C ASN A 95 -11.90 -29.76 2.14
N LYS A 96 -11.83 -28.82 3.10
CA LYS A 96 -12.43 -27.47 3.00
C LYS A 96 -11.41 -26.37 3.20
N THR A 97 -11.76 -25.17 2.75
CA THR A 97 -11.00 -23.95 3.08
C THR A 97 -11.74 -23.23 4.20
N VAL A 98 -11.01 -22.93 5.28
CA VAL A 98 -11.46 -22.10 6.39
C VAL A 98 -10.99 -20.68 6.13
N ASP A 99 -11.91 -19.72 6.19
CA ASP A 99 -11.65 -18.30 5.94
C ASP A 99 -11.38 -17.60 7.28
N PHE A 100 -10.42 -16.67 7.28
CA PHE A 100 -10.02 -15.93 8.48
C PHE A 100 -10.34 -14.43 8.38
N TYR A 101 -11.00 -14.01 7.32
CA TYR A 101 -11.40 -12.63 7.10
C TYR A 101 -12.53 -12.55 6.08
N MET A 102 -13.51 -11.71 6.36
CA MET A 102 -14.57 -11.35 5.43
C MET A 102 -14.21 -10.02 4.76
N VAL A 103 -14.07 -10.06 3.42
CA VAL A 103 -13.60 -8.90 2.64
C VAL A 103 -14.61 -7.76 2.65
N ARG A 104 -14.11 -6.53 2.46
CA ARG A 104 -14.97 -5.35 2.39
C ARG A 104 -15.99 -5.49 1.24
N PRO A 105 -17.23 -5.10 1.46
CA PRO A 105 -18.26 -5.16 0.44
C PRO A 105 -17.98 -4.20 -0.71
N SER A 106 -18.33 -4.61 -1.93
CA SER A 106 -18.52 -3.66 -3.02
C SER A 106 -19.78 -2.81 -2.78
N GLU A 107 -19.84 -1.60 -3.35
CA GLU A 107 -20.97 -0.69 -3.18
C GLU A 107 -22.32 -1.38 -3.46
N GLY A 108 -23.21 -1.34 -2.48
CA GLY A 108 -24.59 -1.85 -2.59
C GLY A 108 -24.76 -3.35 -2.43
N ASN A 109 -23.74 -4.10 -1.99
CA ASN A 109 -23.86 -5.49 -1.61
C ASN A 109 -24.09 -5.62 -0.10
N GLN A 110 -25.37 -5.72 0.30
CA GLN A 110 -25.78 -5.76 1.70
C GLN A 110 -25.32 -7.05 2.39
N GLU A 111 -25.41 -8.20 1.72
CA GLU A 111 -24.99 -9.51 2.26
C GLU A 111 -23.47 -9.51 2.56
N ALA A 112 -22.66 -8.98 1.60
CA ALA A 112 -21.23 -8.83 1.83
C ALA A 112 -20.91 -7.85 2.97
N LYS A 113 -21.74 -6.82 3.16
CA LYS A 113 -21.60 -5.90 4.30
C LYS A 113 -21.88 -6.60 5.62
N GLU A 114 -22.95 -7.34 5.72
CA GLU A 114 -23.28 -8.12 6.93
C GLU A 114 -22.20 -9.15 7.25
N SER A 115 -21.63 -9.77 6.22
CA SER A 115 -20.48 -10.67 6.41
C SER A 115 -19.23 -9.92 6.89
N TYR A 116 -18.91 -8.77 6.29
CA TYR A 116 -17.78 -7.95 6.71
C TYR A 116 -17.92 -7.45 8.14
N ASP A 117 -19.12 -7.06 8.56
CA ASP A 117 -19.40 -6.53 9.90
C ASP A 117 -19.18 -7.58 11.01
N LYS A 118 -19.06 -8.86 10.66
CA LYS A 118 -18.70 -9.96 11.59
C LYS A 118 -17.18 -10.01 11.87
N ASN A 119 -16.34 -9.26 11.15
CA ASN A 119 -14.92 -9.20 11.48
C ASN A 119 -14.70 -8.53 12.83
N ILE A 120 -13.86 -9.16 13.64
CA ILE A 120 -13.52 -8.71 14.99
C ILE A 120 -12.14 -8.05 14.95
N PHE A 121 -12.11 -6.73 15.04
CA PHE A 121 -10.89 -5.96 15.28
C PHE A 121 -10.76 -5.80 16.79
N SER A 122 -9.64 -6.24 17.36
CA SER A 122 -9.41 -6.12 18.80
C SER A 122 -8.03 -5.59 19.13
N VAL A 123 -7.90 -5.01 20.31
CA VAL A 123 -6.67 -4.43 20.82
C VAL A 123 -6.41 -4.95 22.24
N THR A 124 -5.23 -5.51 22.46
CA THR A 124 -4.80 -5.97 23.78
C THR A 124 -3.59 -5.14 24.21
N ARG A 125 -3.72 -4.53 25.39
CA ARG A 125 -2.65 -3.75 26.02
C ARG A 125 -1.82 -4.63 26.95
N GLN A 126 -0.54 -4.29 27.12
CA GLN A 126 0.40 -5.01 28.00
C GLN A 126 0.34 -6.51 27.77
N LEU A 127 0.43 -6.90 26.47
CA LEU A 127 0.32 -8.29 26.06
C LEU A 127 1.52 -9.11 26.53
N ARG A 128 1.28 -10.08 27.41
CA ARG A 128 2.29 -11.03 27.90
C ARG A 128 2.46 -12.16 26.88
N TYR A 129 3.39 -11.98 25.95
CA TYR A 129 3.54 -12.83 24.78
C TYR A 129 4.45 -14.05 24.97
N SER A 130 5.40 -14.00 25.93
CA SER A 130 6.39 -15.05 26.13
C SER A 130 5.87 -16.17 27.03
N ASN A 131 6.22 -17.41 26.68
CA ASN A 131 6.02 -18.57 27.55
C ASN A 131 7.09 -18.65 28.64
N ASP A 132 8.33 -18.34 28.29
CA ASP A 132 9.50 -18.54 29.13
C ASP A 132 9.72 -17.37 30.10
N TYR A 133 9.35 -16.16 29.69
CA TYR A 133 9.55 -14.92 30.43
C TYR A 133 8.23 -14.22 30.74
N GLY A 134 7.50 -14.68 31.73
CA GLY A 134 6.17 -14.18 32.10
C GLY A 134 6.06 -12.70 32.46
N ARG A 135 7.20 -11.97 32.57
CA ARG A 135 7.23 -10.53 32.85
C ARG A 135 7.33 -9.68 31.58
N LEU A 136 7.68 -10.29 30.42
CA LEU A 136 7.78 -9.55 29.18
C LEU A 136 6.39 -9.22 28.63
N ALA A 137 6.11 -7.95 28.50
CA ALA A 137 4.85 -7.45 27.97
C ALA A 137 5.12 -6.46 26.82
N LEU A 138 4.34 -6.55 25.78
CA LEU A 138 4.28 -5.62 24.65
C LEU A 138 3.22 -4.57 24.95
N ASP A 139 3.48 -3.30 24.69
CA ASP A 139 2.55 -2.23 25.06
C ASP A 139 1.19 -2.41 24.40
N VAL A 140 1.13 -2.60 23.09
CA VAL A 140 -0.12 -2.80 22.36
C VAL A 140 0.03 -3.83 21.25
N CYS A 141 -0.93 -4.75 21.16
CA CYS A 141 -1.09 -5.65 20.03
C CYS A 141 -2.51 -5.53 19.44
N ILE A 142 -2.58 -5.40 18.12
CA ILE A 142 -3.85 -5.39 17.37
C ILE A 142 -4.04 -6.75 16.72
N PHE A 143 -5.24 -7.27 16.85
CA PHE A 143 -5.67 -8.54 16.27
C PHE A 143 -6.83 -8.32 15.29
N LEU A 144 -6.88 -9.17 14.28
CA LEU A 144 -8.02 -9.33 13.38
C LEU A 144 -8.51 -10.76 13.46
N ASN A 145 -9.75 -10.96 13.92
CA ASN A 145 -10.35 -12.28 14.08
C ASN A 145 -9.45 -13.25 14.90
N GLY A 146 -8.80 -12.72 15.93
CA GLY A 146 -7.86 -13.45 16.78
C GLY A 146 -6.44 -13.61 16.23
N LEU A 147 -6.16 -13.24 14.99
CA LEU A 147 -4.81 -13.27 14.42
C LEU A 147 -4.07 -11.96 14.71
N PRO A 148 -2.84 -11.99 15.25
CA PRO A 148 -2.08 -10.77 15.50
C PRO A 148 -1.64 -10.14 14.16
N ILE A 149 -1.87 -8.85 14.00
CA ILE A 149 -1.53 -8.15 12.76
C ILE A 149 -0.56 -6.99 12.97
N ILE A 150 -0.64 -6.27 14.09
CA ILE A 150 0.19 -5.11 14.39
C ILE A 150 0.66 -5.18 15.83
N THR A 151 1.93 -4.86 16.06
CA THR A 151 2.48 -4.62 17.41
C THR A 151 2.95 -3.17 17.54
N MET A 152 2.84 -2.58 18.74
CA MET A 152 3.32 -1.23 19.00
C MET A 152 4.08 -1.16 20.32
N GLU A 153 5.24 -0.53 20.30
CA GLU A 153 5.97 -0.03 21.48
C GLU A 153 5.80 1.49 21.54
N LEU A 154 5.35 1.95 22.69
CA LEU A 154 4.94 3.33 22.90
C LEU A 154 5.88 4.03 23.85
N LYS A 155 6.34 5.22 23.52
CA LYS A 155 7.16 6.08 24.35
C LYS A 155 6.57 7.48 24.44
N ASN A 156 6.95 8.23 25.46
CA ASN A 156 6.44 9.56 25.69
C ASN A 156 7.55 10.47 26.20
N GLN A 157 7.69 11.65 25.62
CA GLN A 157 8.69 12.65 26.00
C GLN A 157 8.60 13.10 27.47
N ILE A 158 7.42 12.99 28.10
CA ILE A 158 7.27 13.30 29.54
C ILE A 158 8.08 12.33 30.40
N THR A 159 8.27 11.09 29.95
CA THR A 159 9.16 10.13 30.61
C THR A 159 10.61 10.26 30.15
N LYS A 160 10.93 11.27 29.30
CA LYS A 160 12.23 11.47 28.65
C LYS A 160 12.65 10.31 27.75
N GLN A 161 11.69 9.63 27.16
CA GLN A 161 11.87 8.56 26.19
C GLN A 161 11.20 8.96 24.88
N ASN A 162 11.72 8.44 23.78
CA ASN A 162 11.24 8.72 22.44
C ASN A 162 11.16 7.44 21.58
N HIS A 163 10.84 7.60 20.31
CA HIS A 163 10.77 6.48 19.35
C HIS A 163 12.07 5.67 19.23
N ASP A 164 13.26 6.28 19.46
CA ASP A 164 14.54 5.54 19.45
C ASP A 164 14.60 4.51 20.58
N ASP A 165 14.03 4.84 21.75
CA ASP A 165 13.93 3.91 22.87
C ASP A 165 12.96 2.77 22.55
N ALA A 166 11.84 3.04 21.86
CA ALA A 166 10.93 2.03 21.37
C ALA A 166 11.58 1.12 20.31
N ILE A 167 12.34 1.70 19.37
CA ILE A 167 13.13 0.96 18.38
C ILE A 167 14.17 0.06 19.07
N ARG A 168 14.90 0.61 20.03
CA ARG A 168 15.88 -0.15 20.81
C ARG A 168 15.22 -1.32 21.54
N GLN A 169 14.06 -1.10 22.14
CA GLN A 169 13.29 -2.15 22.82
C GLN A 169 12.89 -3.28 21.86
N TYR A 170 12.51 -2.97 20.62
CA TYR A 170 12.30 -3.98 19.58
C TYR A 170 13.58 -4.74 19.20
N MET A 171 14.71 -4.06 19.16
CA MET A 171 15.98 -4.67 18.78
C MET A 171 16.57 -5.56 19.87
N THR A 172 16.34 -5.22 21.16
CA THR A 172 16.95 -5.91 22.30
C THR A 172 16.01 -6.88 23.01
N ASP A 173 14.75 -6.48 23.22
CA ASP A 173 13.84 -7.17 24.12
C ASP A 173 12.77 -8.00 23.37
N ARG A 174 12.49 -7.65 22.10
CA ARG A 174 11.48 -8.33 21.26
C ARG A 174 12.18 -9.27 20.28
N THR A 175 12.71 -10.36 20.85
CA THR A 175 13.49 -11.32 20.02
C THR A 175 12.60 -12.06 19.01
N PRO A 176 13.07 -12.23 17.75
CA PRO A 176 12.39 -13.06 16.77
C PRO A 176 12.39 -14.58 17.12
N ASP A 177 13.01 -14.97 18.23
CA ASP A 177 12.91 -16.33 18.77
C ASP A 177 11.51 -16.56 19.38
N GLU A 178 10.83 -15.49 19.84
CA GLU A 178 9.44 -15.54 20.28
C GLU A 178 8.48 -15.58 19.09
N LEU A 179 7.49 -16.49 19.14
CA LEU A 179 6.61 -16.77 18.02
C LEU A 179 5.90 -15.53 17.48
N LEU A 180 5.44 -14.62 18.36
CA LEU A 180 4.76 -13.38 17.97
C LEU A 180 5.64 -12.49 17.06
N PHE A 181 6.94 -12.48 17.26
CA PHE A 181 7.90 -11.64 16.56
C PHE A 181 8.62 -12.32 15.40
N GLN A 182 8.31 -13.59 15.14
CA GLN A 182 8.85 -14.29 13.97
C GLN A 182 8.38 -13.61 12.70
N PHE A 183 9.24 -13.60 11.69
CA PHE A 183 8.92 -13.06 10.38
C PHE A 183 7.61 -13.61 9.85
N LYS A 184 6.75 -12.74 9.30
CA LYS A 184 5.42 -13.03 8.75
C LYS A 184 4.29 -13.26 9.78
N ARG A 185 4.59 -13.28 11.08
CA ARG A 185 3.56 -13.46 12.12
C ARG A 185 2.68 -12.23 12.30
N CYS A 186 3.28 -11.03 12.28
CA CYS A 186 2.58 -9.76 12.20
C CYS A 186 2.90 -9.09 10.87
N ILE A 187 2.08 -8.15 10.45
CA ILE A 187 2.30 -7.41 9.19
C ILE A 187 3.25 -6.24 9.38
N VAL A 188 3.26 -5.62 10.57
CA VAL A 188 4.11 -4.47 10.88
C VAL A 188 4.29 -4.32 12.40
N HIS A 189 5.44 -3.79 12.79
CA HIS A 189 5.82 -3.40 14.14
C HIS A 189 6.03 -1.90 14.17
N PHE A 190 5.31 -1.16 15.01
CA PHE A 190 5.41 0.28 15.13
C PHE A 190 6.14 0.70 16.41
N ALA A 191 7.13 1.57 16.28
CA ALA A 191 7.73 2.33 17.37
C ALA A 191 7.14 3.75 17.32
N VAL A 192 6.46 4.16 18.39
CA VAL A 192 5.61 5.36 18.39
C VAL A 192 5.93 6.24 19.60
N ASP A 193 6.13 7.52 19.35
CA ASP A 193 6.05 8.53 20.41
C ASP A 193 5.01 9.63 20.05
N ASP A 194 4.98 10.70 20.83
CA ASP A 194 4.05 11.81 20.60
C ASP A 194 4.43 12.70 19.39
N ASP A 195 5.65 12.55 18.85
CA ASP A 195 6.18 13.33 17.75
C ASP A 195 6.32 12.53 16.44
N GLU A 196 6.80 11.29 16.51
CA GLU A 196 7.16 10.49 15.34
C GLU A 196 6.74 9.01 15.42
N ILE A 197 6.63 8.39 14.26
CA ILE A 197 6.30 6.98 14.10
C ILE A 197 7.31 6.33 13.18
N TYR A 198 7.83 5.18 13.62
CA TYR A 198 8.69 4.32 12.82
C TYR A 198 8.08 2.93 12.68
N MET A 199 8.31 2.29 11.56
CA MET A 199 7.77 0.96 11.27
C MET A 199 8.85 -0.02 10.82
N CYS A 200 8.68 -1.28 11.19
CA CYS A 200 9.50 -2.40 10.76
C CYS A 200 8.60 -3.58 10.36
N THR A 201 8.93 -4.28 9.28
CA THR A 201 8.17 -5.45 8.81
C THR A 201 8.86 -6.77 9.10
N GLU A 202 10.10 -6.74 9.58
CA GLU A 202 10.87 -7.92 9.95
C GLU A 202 11.87 -7.58 11.06
N LEU A 203 11.68 -8.17 12.24
CA LEU A 203 12.61 -8.00 13.36
C LEU A 203 13.82 -8.94 13.19
N LYS A 204 15.02 -8.40 13.30
CA LYS A 204 16.32 -9.09 13.15
C LYS A 204 17.29 -8.69 14.26
N LYS A 205 16.77 -8.47 15.48
CA LYS A 205 17.55 -7.93 16.59
C LYS A 205 18.20 -6.59 16.16
N GLU A 206 19.47 -6.36 16.41
CA GLU A 206 20.19 -5.15 16.04
C GLU A 206 20.19 -4.82 14.53
N LYS A 207 19.89 -5.82 13.67
CA LYS A 207 19.78 -5.64 12.21
C LYS A 207 18.38 -5.29 11.75
N SER A 208 17.44 -5.07 12.66
CA SER A 208 16.08 -4.64 12.32
C SER A 208 16.15 -3.26 11.67
N PHE A 209 15.44 -3.08 10.56
CA PHE A 209 15.42 -1.82 9.82
C PHE A 209 14.08 -1.12 10.01
N PHE A 210 14.12 -0.01 10.76
CA PHE A 210 12.96 0.83 11.01
C PHE A 210 12.94 1.99 10.02
N MET A 211 11.80 2.20 9.38
CA MET A 211 11.55 3.28 8.43
C MET A 211 10.55 4.27 9.00
N PRO A 212 10.71 5.59 8.73
CA PRO A 212 9.72 6.57 9.15
C PRO A 212 8.35 6.31 8.51
N PHE A 213 7.31 6.43 9.33
CA PHE A 213 5.90 6.40 8.90
C PHE A 213 5.27 7.79 9.14
N ASN A 214 6.02 8.85 8.90
CA ASN A 214 5.66 10.24 9.18
C ASN A 214 5.02 10.92 7.97
N LYS A 215 4.20 11.95 8.24
CA LYS A 215 3.51 12.76 7.21
C LYS A 215 4.47 13.62 6.39
N GLY A 216 5.62 13.95 6.97
CA GLY A 216 6.50 15.02 6.48
C GLY A 216 6.06 16.39 6.98
N ASN A 217 7.03 17.30 7.16
CA ASN A 217 6.80 18.66 7.67
C ASN A 217 7.61 19.68 6.86
N ASN A 218 6.95 20.64 6.23
CA ASN A 218 7.60 21.70 5.42
C ASN A 218 8.59 21.15 4.39
N ASN A 219 8.18 20.12 3.64
CA ASN A 219 9.00 19.38 2.68
C ASN A 219 10.22 18.65 3.29
N GLY A 220 10.28 18.46 4.61
CA GLY A 220 11.27 17.69 5.35
C GLY A 220 10.64 16.54 6.14
N ALA A 221 11.45 15.89 6.98
CA ALA A 221 11.04 14.78 7.84
C ALA A 221 10.05 15.17 8.95
N GLY A 222 9.63 14.18 9.73
CA GLY A 222 8.79 14.34 10.92
C GLY A 222 7.31 14.58 10.58
N ASN A 223 6.57 15.10 11.56
CA ASN A 223 5.14 15.37 11.46
C ASN A 223 4.84 16.86 11.72
N PRO A 224 3.85 17.45 11.03
CA PRO A 224 3.44 18.82 11.27
C PRO A 224 2.80 18.95 12.66
N ARG A 225 2.89 20.16 13.23
CA ARG A 225 2.19 20.47 14.48
C ARG A 225 0.69 20.23 14.33
N ASN A 226 0.12 19.49 15.25
CA ASN A 226 -1.32 19.29 15.34
C ASN A 226 -1.89 20.17 16.48
N PRO A 227 -2.66 21.23 16.19
CA PRO A 227 -3.22 22.10 17.20
C PRO A 227 -4.30 21.40 18.06
N ASN A 228 -4.88 20.31 17.57
CA ASN A 228 -6.02 19.60 18.19
C ASN A 228 -5.63 18.23 18.79
N GLY A 229 -4.34 17.92 18.86
CA GLY A 229 -3.91 16.62 19.37
C GLY A 229 -2.41 16.40 19.28
N LEU A 230 -1.99 15.15 19.27
CA LEU A 230 -0.60 14.76 19.10
C LEU A 230 -0.24 14.75 17.61
N LYS A 231 1.05 14.94 17.29
CA LYS A 231 1.52 14.91 15.91
C LYS A 231 1.35 13.52 15.28
N THR A 232 1.31 12.48 16.11
CA THR A 232 1.21 11.07 15.70
C THR A 232 -0.21 10.51 15.77
N ASP A 233 -1.20 11.29 16.17
CA ASP A 233 -2.58 10.81 16.39
C ASP A 233 -3.29 10.28 15.14
N TYR A 234 -2.81 10.64 13.95
CA TYR A 234 -3.31 10.08 12.70
C TYR A 234 -3.14 8.56 12.60
N LEU A 235 -2.20 7.96 13.36
CA LEU A 235 -2.05 6.51 13.36
C LEU A 235 -3.35 5.84 13.82
N TRP A 236 -3.87 6.24 14.99
CA TRP A 236 -5.10 5.63 15.51
C TRP A 236 -6.38 6.31 15.04
N LYS A 237 -6.31 7.58 14.61
CA LYS A 237 -7.49 8.30 14.12
C LYS A 237 -7.82 8.03 12.66
N ASP A 238 -6.80 7.82 11.81
CA ASP A 238 -6.98 7.68 10.37
C ASP A 238 -6.56 6.28 9.88
N ILE A 239 -5.34 5.84 10.22
CA ILE A 239 -4.74 4.60 9.67
C ILE A 239 -5.37 3.34 10.27
N LEU A 240 -5.56 3.32 11.59
CA LEU A 240 -6.12 2.16 12.31
C LEU A 240 -7.65 2.19 12.38
N THR A 241 -8.34 2.99 11.58
CA THR A 241 -9.78 2.82 11.37
C THR A 241 -10.05 1.49 10.66
N LYS A 242 -11.15 0.81 10.97
CA LYS A 242 -11.50 -0.47 10.31
C LYS A 242 -11.48 -0.38 8.78
N PRO A 243 -12.06 0.66 8.14
CA PRO A 243 -12.02 0.77 6.68
C PRO A 243 -10.62 0.96 6.11
N CYS A 244 -9.77 1.80 6.74
CA CYS A 244 -8.41 2.05 6.26
C CYS A 244 -7.52 0.81 6.47
N LEU A 245 -7.56 0.19 7.64
CA LEU A 245 -6.78 -1.01 7.93
C LEU A 245 -7.20 -2.18 7.03
N SER A 246 -8.50 -2.38 6.80
CA SER A 246 -8.99 -3.36 5.83
C SER A 246 -8.46 -3.08 4.42
N ASN A 247 -8.45 -1.81 4.00
CA ASN A 247 -7.87 -1.41 2.71
C ASN A 247 -6.38 -1.76 2.62
N ILE A 248 -5.64 -1.51 3.70
CA ILE A 248 -4.21 -1.85 3.77
C ILE A 248 -4.01 -3.36 3.66
N LEU A 249 -4.80 -4.14 4.40
CA LEU A 249 -4.75 -5.60 4.37
C LEU A 249 -5.12 -6.18 3.00
N GLU A 250 -6.15 -5.63 2.36
CA GLU A 250 -6.63 -6.13 1.07
C GLU A 250 -5.74 -5.74 -0.10
N ASN A 251 -5.22 -4.51 -0.11
CA ASN A 251 -4.64 -3.91 -1.31
C ASN A 251 -3.17 -3.53 -1.24
N TYR A 252 -2.56 -3.42 -0.05
CA TYR A 252 -1.20 -2.89 0.08
C TYR A 252 -0.19 -3.90 0.64
N VAL A 253 -0.49 -4.57 1.75
CA VAL A 253 0.47 -5.48 2.39
C VAL A 253 0.79 -6.66 1.48
N GLN A 254 2.05 -7.06 1.44
CA GLN A 254 2.48 -8.18 0.60
C GLN A 254 3.74 -8.87 1.11
N ILE A 255 3.86 -10.16 0.76
CA ILE A 255 5.11 -10.90 0.88
C ILE A 255 5.61 -11.14 -0.54
N THR A 256 6.76 -10.55 -0.87
CA THR A 256 7.41 -10.68 -2.17
C THR A 256 8.56 -11.67 -2.09
N GLU A 257 8.75 -12.47 -3.15
CA GLU A 257 9.89 -13.34 -3.32
C GLU A 257 10.94 -12.61 -4.15
N GLU A 258 12.15 -12.51 -3.64
CA GLU A 258 13.33 -12.07 -4.38
C GLU A 258 14.26 -13.25 -4.59
N LYS A 259 14.73 -13.42 -5.80
CA LYS A 259 15.73 -14.43 -6.16
C LYS A 259 17.04 -13.72 -6.42
N ASP A 260 18.05 -14.08 -5.67
CA ASP A 260 19.42 -13.65 -5.89
C ASP A 260 19.91 -14.21 -7.25
N GLU A 261 20.32 -13.33 -8.15
CA GLU A 261 20.69 -13.70 -9.53
C GLU A 261 21.96 -14.56 -9.58
N ASP A 262 22.90 -14.37 -8.64
CA ASP A 262 24.18 -15.07 -8.61
C ASP A 262 24.07 -16.43 -7.92
N THR A 263 23.39 -16.50 -6.79
CA THR A 263 23.31 -17.72 -5.96
C THR A 263 22.06 -18.54 -6.21
N GLY A 264 21.04 -17.97 -6.87
CA GLY A 264 19.74 -18.59 -7.06
C GLY A 264 18.90 -18.72 -5.77
N ARG A 265 19.40 -18.23 -4.64
CA ARG A 265 18.69 -18.30 -3.35
C ARG A 265 17.47 -17.40 -3.35
N LYS A 266 16.38 -17.94 -2.80
CA LYS A 266 15.16 -17.19 -2.60
C LYS A 266 15.19 -16.51 -1.24
N SER A 267 14.83 -15.24 -1.20
CA SER A 267 14.57 -14.48 0.01
C SER A 267 13.16 -13.90 -0.07
N TYR A 268 12.58 -13.62 1.08
CA TYR A 268 11.24 -13.06 1.17
C TYR A 268 11.30 -11.72 1.89
N LYS A 269 10.51 -10.75 1.40
CA LYS A 269 10.31 -9.47 2.05
C LYS A 269 8.83 -9.23 2.29
N GLN A 270 8.49 -8.75 3.47
CA GLN A 270 7.15 -8.26 3.76
C GLN A 270 7.10 -6.76 3.52
N ILE A 271 6.16 -6.33 2.70
CA ILE A 271 5.96 -4.93 2.34
C ILE A 271 4.73 -4.41 3.07
N PHE A 272 4.91 -3.28 3.73
CA PHE A 272 3.84 -2.45 4.28
C PHE A 272 3.99 -1.05 3.69
N PRO A 273 2.91 -0.34 3.31
CA PRO A 273 3.03 0.98 2.69
C PRO A 273 3.60 2.00 3.66
N ARG A 274 4.56 2.82 3.23
CA ARG A 274 4.94 4.02 3.98
C ARG A 274 3.80 5.05 3.92
N TYR A 275 3.76 5.96 4.88
CA TYR A 275 2.67 6.94 4.97
C TYR A 275 2.42 7.68 3.65
N HIS A 276 3.48 8.24 3.03
CA HIS A 276 3.37 8.98 1.77
C HIS A 276 2.84 8.12 0.62
N GLN A 277 3.20 6.83 0.57
CA GLN A 277 2.71 5.90 -0.46
C GLN A 277 1.21 5.62 -0.28
N LEU A 278 0.79 5.36 0.96
CA LEU A 278 -0.63 5.16 1.29
C LEU A 278 -1.44 6.42 0.98
N SER A 279 -0.94 7.58 1.41
CA SER A 279 -1.61 8.87 1.24
C SER A 279 -1.78 9.23 -0.24
N VAL A 280 -0.72 9.12 -1.07
CA VAL A 280 -0.81 9.47 -2.49
C VAL A 280 -1.79 8.56 -3.24
N VAL A 281 -1.71 7.24 -3.03
CA VAL A 281 -2.60 6.31 -3.73
C VAL A 281 -4.05 6.53 -3.32
N THR A 282 -4.31 6.70 -2.01
CA THR A 282 -5.68 6.96 -1.52
C THR A 282 -6.25 8.28 -2.06
N SER A 283 -5.45 9.35 -2.08
CA SER A 283 -5.88 10.64 -2.63
C SER A 283 -6.18 10.55 -4.13
N LEU A 284 -5.28 9.94 -4.91
CA LEU A 284 -5.48 9.78 -6.35
C LEU A 284 -6.71 8.94 -6.70
N LEU A 285 -7.00 7.91 -5.91
CA LEU A 285 -8.21 7.09 -6.09
C LEU A 285 -9.48 7.88 -5.78
N ALA A 286 -9.45 8.72 -4.73
CA ALA A 286 -10.56 9.58 -4.37
C ALA A 286 -10.82 10.63 -5.47
N ASP A 287 -9.77 11.30 -5.95
CA ASP A 287 -9.86 12.28 -7.02
C ASP A 287 -10.37 11.61 -8.32
N ALA A 288 -9.78 10.50 -8.73
CA ALA A 288 -10.21 9.76 -9.92
C ALA A 288 -11.67 9.27 -9.85
N LYS A 289 -12.13 8.88 -8.64
CA LYS A 289 -13.53 8.51 -8.42
C LYS A 289 -14.46 9.71 -8.57
N ASN A 290 -14.07 10.87 -8.05
CA ASN A 290 -14.89 12.10 -8.10
C ASN A 290 -14.92 12.68 -9.51
N ASP A 291 -13.77 12.84 -10.13
CA ASP A 291 -13.58 13.53 -11.41
C ASP A 291 -13.99 12.67 -12.61
N GLY A 292 -13.77 11.34 -12.53
CA GLY A 292 -13.95 10.43 -13.66
C GLY A 292 -12.78 10.47 -14.66
N PRO A 293 -12.97 9.94 -15.89
CA PRO A 293 -11.94 9.97 -16.92
C PRO A 293 -11.75 11.38 -17.53
N GLY A 294 -10.56 11.65 -18.09
CA GLY A 294 -10.22 12.92 -18.77
C GLY A 294 -9.37 13.89 -17.94
N HIS A 295 -8.93 13.50 -16.77
CA HIS A 295 -8.18 14.36 -15.84
C HIS A 295 -6.69 14.03 -15.82
N ARG A 296 -5.89 14.93 -15.25
CA ARG A 296 -4.42 14.85 -15.20
C ARG A 296 -3.95 15.04 -13.78
N TYR A 297 -3.01 14.19 -13.36
CA TYR A 297 -2.45 14.22 -12.02
C TYR A 297 -0.93 14.12 -12.10
N LEU A 298 -0.21 15.08 -11.55
CA LEU A 298 1.24 15.08 -11.44
C LEU A 298 1.65 14.70 -10.01
N ILE A 299 2.46 13.68 -9.90
CA ILE A 299 2.95 13.14 -8.64
C ILE A 299 4.47 13.29 -8.61
N GLN A 300 4.96 14.15 -7.71
CA GLN A 300 6.38 14.26 -7.46
C GLN A 300 6.77 13.28 -6.36
N HIS A 301 7.50 12.25 -6.73
CA HIS A 301 8.06 11.24 -5.83
C HIS A 301 9.56 11.11 -6.05
N SER A 302 10.37 11.40 -5.02
CA SER A 302 11.82 11.31 -5.11
C SER A 302 12.33 9.91 -5.46
N ALA A 303 13.55 9.82 -5.97
CA ALA A 303 14.23 8.54 -6.16
C ALA A 303 14.33 7.79 -4.81
N GLY A 304 14.18 6.48 -4.81
CA GLY A 304 14.20 5.66 -3.58
C GLY A 304 12.95 5.73 -2.71
N SER A 305 11.93 6.53 -3.06
CA SER A 305 10.67 6.63 -2.32
C SER A 305 9.78 5.39 -2.40
N GLY A 306 10.15 4.37 -3.21
CA GLY A 306 9.31 3.20 -3.47
C GLY A 306 8.21 3.47 -4.49
N LYS A 307 8.45 4.34 -5.46
CA LYS A 307 7.54 4.75 -6.53
C LYS A 307 6.88 3.57 -7.25
N SER A 308 7.66 2.52 -7.58
CA SER A 308 7.15 1.33 -8.26
C SER A 308 6.02 0.62 -7.49
N ASN A 309 6.11 0.58 -6.14
CA ASN A 309 5.04 0.04 -5.31
C ASN A 309 3.79 0.92 -5.38
N SER A 310 3.95 2.26 -5.29
CA SER A 310 2.82 3.20 -5.41
C SER A 310 2.11 3.05 -6.76
N ILE A 311 2.86 2.92 -7.85
CA ILE A 311 2.34 2.67 -9.20
C ILE A 311 1.57 1.34 -9.25
N ALA A 312 2.13 0.27 -8.70
CA ALA A 312 1.48 -1.03 -8.68
C ALA A 312 0.17 -1.01 -7.88
N TRP A 313 0.17 -0.43 -6.67
CA TRP A 313 -1.03 -0.28 -5.84
C TRP A 313 -2.10 0.59 -6.51
N LEU A 314 -1.68 1.69 -7.16
CA LEU A 314 -2.59 2.55 -7.90
C LEU A 314 -3.21 1.81 -9.08
N ALA A 315 -2.40 1.13 -9.90
CA ALA A 315 -2.86 0.37 -11.06
C ALA A 315 -3.90 -0.67 -10.67
N HIS A 316 -3.64 -1.41 -9.59
CA HIS A 316 -4.55 -2.43 -9.09
C HIS A 316 -5.90 -1.88 -8.65
N GLN A 317 -5.87 -0.80 -7.88
CA GLN A 317 -7.07 -0.23 -7.29
C GLN A 317 -7.89 0.57 -8.33
N LEU A 318 -7.23 1.19 -9.33
CA LEU A 318 -7.94 1.83 -10.45
C LEU A 318 -8.76 0.84 -11.28
N VAL A 319 -8.27 -0.39 -11.46
CA VAL A 319 -9.01 -1.46 -12.18
C VAL A 319 -10.34 -1.80 -11.53
N THR A 320 -10.40 -1.74 -10.21
CA THR A 320 -11.58 -2.10 -9.42
C THR A 320 -12.37 -0.89 -8.93
N LEU A 321 -11.93 0.33 -9.29
CA LEU A 321 -12.54 1.57 -8.84
C LEU A 321 -13.93 1.75 -9.45
N LYS A 322 -14.93 1.89 -8.59
CA LYS A 322 -16.32 2.09 -8.99
C LYS A 322 -16.89 3.40 -8.47
N LYS A 323 -17.78 3.98 -9.28
CA LYS A 323 -18.65 5.09 -8.91
C LYS A 323 -20.07 4.70 -9.30
N ASP A 324 -21.00 4.74 -8.36
CA ASP A 324 -22.39 4.35 -8.58
C ASP A 324 -22.54 2.95 -9.23
N LYS A 325 -21.80 1.97 -8.70
CA LYS A 325 -21.74 0.57 -9.18
C LYS A 325 -21.16 0.38 -10.59
N LYS A 326 -20.67 1.43 -11.27
CA LYS A 326 -20.04 1.38 -12.59
C LYS A 326 -18.54 1.52 -12.48
N ASP A 327 -17.79 0.80 -13.30
CA ASP A 327 -16.34 0.96 -13.38
C ASP A 327 -15.98 2.38 -13.84
N VAL A 328 -15.06 3.05 -13.14
CA VAL A 328 -14.55 4.38 -13.52
C VAL A 328 -13.65 4.25 -14.75
N PHE A 329 -12.85 3.18 -14.79
CA PHE A 329 -11.96 2.88 -15.90
C PHE A 329 -12.15 1.43 -16.37
N ASP A 330 -12.09 1.21 -17.67
CA ASP A 330 -12.17 -0.12 -18.27
C ASP A 330 -10.82 -0.82 -18.29
N THR A 331 -9.74 -0.05 -18.51
CA THR A 331 -8.37 -0.54 -18.63
C THR A 331 -7.38 0.47 -18.05
N VAL A 332 -6.36 -0.04 -17.35
CA VAL A 332 -5.23 0.72 -16.85
C VAL A 332 -4.01 0.43 -17.73
N ILE A 333 -3.35 1.46 -18.23
CA ILE A 333 -2.14 1.36 -19.03
C ILE A 333 -0.98 1.92 -18.22
N VAL A 334 0.07 1.15 -18.02
CA VAL A 334 1.29 1.58 -17.32
C VAL A 334 2.40 1.77 -18.36
N VAL A 335 2.91 2.98 -18.44
CA VAL A 335 3.97 3.38 -19.40
C VAL A 335 5.27 3.55 -18.63
N THR A 336 6.33 2.85 -19.06
CA THR A 336 7.65 2.88 -18.44
C THR A 336 8.71 3.37 -19.42
N ASP A 337 9.81 3.93 -18.90
CA ASP A 337 10.93 4.43 -19.74
C ASP A 337 11.73 3.28 -20.37
N ARG A 338 12.13 2.29 -19.57
CA ARG A 338 13.11 1.27 -19.98
C ARG A 338 12.61 -0.15 -19.80
N VAL A 339 13.09 -1.05 -20.66
CA VAL A 339 12.78 -2.48 -20.62
C VAL A 339 13.15 -3.12 -19.27
N ASN A 340 14.23 -2.67 -18.60
CA ASN A 340 14.64 -3.20 -17.29
C ASN A 340 13.74 -2.70 -16.15
N LEU A 341 13.34 -1.42 -16.18
CA LEU A 341 12.34 -0.87 -15.25
C LEU A 341 10.96 -1.47 -15.48
N ASP A 342 10.61 -1.72 -16.75
CA ASP A 342 9.42 -2.46 -17.16
C ASP A 342 9.37 -3.84 -16.50
N LYS A 343 10.49 -4.59 -16.48
CA LYS A 343 10.58 -5.89 -15.81
C LYS A 343 10.30 -5.75 -14.30
N GLN A 344 10.91 -4.77 -13.64
CA GLN A 344 10.74 -4.56 -12.20
C GLN A 344 9.28 -4.16 -11.86
N ILE A 345 8.72 -3.19 -12.57
CA ILE A 345 7.32 -2.75 -12.37
C ILE A 345 6.35 -3.89 -12.71
N ARG A 346 6.57 -4.60 -13.81
CA ARG A 346 5.78 -5.74 -14.21
C ARG A 346 5.81 -6.85 -13.16
N ASP A 347 7.00 -7.19 -12.64
CA ASP A 347 7.14 -8.22 -11.62
C ASP A 347 6.50 -7.75 -10.31
N THR A 348 6.65 -6.49 -9.94
CA THR A 348 5.94 -5.87 -8.81
C THR A 348 4.42 -5.95 -9.02
N ILE A 349 3.90 -5.48 -10.14
CA ILE A 349 2.46 -5.56 -10.45
C ILE A 349 1.97 -7.00 -10.42
N LYS A 350 2.69 -7.95 -11.00
CA LYS A 350 2.32 -9.37 -10.98
C LYS A 350 2.33 -9.97 -9.57
N GLN A 351 3.29 -9.60 -8.74
CA GLN A 351 3.37 -10.06 -7.36
C GLN A 351 2.19 -9.53 -6.52
N PHE A 352 1.72 -8.32 -6.83
CA PHE A 352 0.53 -7.72 -6.19
C PHE A 352 -0.78 -8.35 -6.68
N MET A 353 -0.81 -9.00 -7.85
CA MET A 353 -2.04 -9.60 -8.37
C MET A 353 -2.27 -11.02 -7.89
N GLN A 354 -3.43 -11.25 -7.33
CA GLN A 354 -3.92 -12.61 -7.06
C GLN A 354 -4.24 -13.39 -8.35
N VAL A 355 -4.38 -12.68 -9.50
CA VAL A 355 -4.75 -13.26 -10.80
C VAL A 355 -3.82 -12.73 -11.90
N SER A 356 -2.77 -13.46 -12.20
CA SER A 356 -1.82 -13.13 -13.28
C SER A 356 -2.45 -13.02 -14.68
N SER A 357 -3.65 -13.54 -14.86
CA SER A 357 -4.41 -13.50 -16.13
C SER A 357 -4.87 -12.08 -16.52
N THR A 358 -4.93 -11.13 -15.60
CA THR A 358 -5.42 -9.76 -15.82
C THR A 358 -4.37 -8.78 -16.35
N VAL A 359 -3.08 -9.14 -16.30
CA VAL A 359 -1.98 -8.28 -16.77
C VAL A 359 -1.49 -8.74 -18.13
N GLY A 360 -1.31 -7.80 -19.06
CA GLY A 360 -0.71 -8.02 -20.37
C GLY A 360 0.48 -7.10 -20.61
N TRP A 361 1.36 -7.48 -21.52
CA TRP A 361 2.46 -6.64 -21.98
C TRP A 361 2.32 -6.35 -23.47
N ALA A 362 2.14 -5.08 -23.81
CA ALA A 362 2.00 -4.62 -25.19
C ALA A 362 3.37 -4.26 -25.77
N LYS A 363 3.83 -5.06 -26.74
CA LYS A 363 5.06 -4.81 -27.48
C LYS A 363 4.87 -3.86 -28.66
N ASP A 364 3.64 -3.77 -29.16
CA ASP A 364 3.22 -2.97 -30.33
C ASP A 364 1.71 -2.73 -30.30
N ALA A 365 1.19 -1.96 -31.24
CA ALA A 365 -0.23 -1.63 -31.32
C ALA A 365 -1.11 -2.86 -31.54
N SER A 366 -0.68 -3.84 -32.33
CA SER A 366 -1.45 -5.06 -32.59
C SER A 366 -1.56 -5.93 -31.32
N THR A 367 -0.48 -6.03 -30.57
CA THR A 367 -0.47 -6.70 -29.26
C THR A 367 -1.38 -5.98 -28.26
N LEU A 368 -1.41 -4.63 -28.28
CA LEU A 368 -2.33 -3.86 -27.44
C LEU A 368 -3.79 -4.22 -27.73
N SER A 369 -4.20 -4.17 -29.01
CA SER A 369 -5.56 -4.52 -29.41
C SER A 369 -5.92 -5.93 -29.00
N THR A 370 -5.04 -6.90 -29.24
CA THR A 370 -5.24 -8.30 -28.80
C THR A 370 -5.43 -8.42 -27.29
N LEU A 371 -4.61 -7.71 -26.49
CA LEU A 371 -4.73 -7.74 -25.03
C LEU A 371 -6.03 -7.10 -24.54
N MET A 372 -6.48 -6.04 -25.21
CA MET A 372 -7.76 -5.39 -24.90
C MET A 372 -8.96 -6.28 -25.27
N GLU A 373 -8.90 -6.98 -26.41
CA GLU A 373 -9.89 -7.96 -26.83
C GLU A 373 -9.95 -9.16 -25.87
N GLN A 374 -8.81 -9.59 -25.34
CA GLN A 374 -8.70 -10.63 -24.31
C GLN A 374 -9.21 -10.17 -22.94
N GLY A 375 -9.63 -8.91 -22.80
CA GLY A 375 -10.14 -8.36 -21.54
C GLY A 375 -9.07 -8.11 -20.47
N LYS A 376 -7.79 -7.92 -20.89
CA LYS A 376 -6.74 -7.56 -19.94
C LYS A 376 -7.04 -6.21 -19.31
N LYS A 377 -7.04 -6.17 -17.98
CA LYS A 377 -7.39 -4.97 -17.24
C LYS A 377 -6.19 -4.06 -16.96
N ILE A 378 -4.97 -4.59 -16.88
CA ILE A 378 -3.74 -3.83 -16.77
C ILE A 378 -2.84 -4.20 -17.95
N ILE A 379 -2.40 -3.18 -18.69
CA ILE A 379 -1.50 -3.34 -19.82
C ILE A 379 -0.24 -2.51 -19.56
N ILE A 380 0.92 -3.15 -19.62
CA ILE A 380 2.21 -2.50 -19.40
C ILE A 380 2.90 -2.30 -20.76
N THR A 381 3.51 -1.17 -20.97
CA THR A 381 4.19 -0.81 -22.21
C THR A 381 5.34 0.15 -21.97
N ILE A 382 6.19 0.33 -22.98
CA ILE A 382 7.28 1.30 -22.97
C ILE A 382 6.92 2.58 -23.74
N VAL A 383 7.56 3.71 -23.39
CA VAL A 383 7.25 5.03 -23.96
C VAL A 383 7.34 5.08 -25.49
N HIS A 384 8.30 4.40 -26.11
CA HIS A 384 8.43 4.36 -27.58
C HIS A 384 7.20 3.79 -28.30
N LYS A 385 6.35 3.07 -27.58
CA LYS A 385 5.08 2.50 -28.08
C LYS A 385 3.87 3.33 -27.67
N PHE A 386 4.05 4.28 -26.77
CA PHE A 386 2.97 5.08 -26.20
C PHE A 386 2.20 5.89 -27.25
N GLN A 387 2.89 6.37 -28.29
CA GLN A 387 2.26 7.07 -29.41
C GLN A 387 1.17 6.22 -30.11
N PHE A 388 1.48 4.96 -30.41
CA PHE A 388 0.52 4.04 -31.03
C PHE A 388 -0.66 3.72 -30.10
N ILE A 389 -0.40 3.72 -28.80
CA ILE A 389 -1.44 3.50 -27.78
C ILE A 389 -2.41 4.68 -27.74
N LEU A 390 -1.91 5.91 -27.77
CA LEU A 390 -2.75 7.10 -27.80
C LEU A 390 -3.62 7.14 -29.06
N ASP A 391 -3.09 6.73 -30.21
CA ASP A 391 -3.86 6.65 -31.46
C ASP A 391 -5.01 5.63 -31.32
N ALA A 392 -4.72 4.43 -30.83
CA ALA A 392 -5.73 3.40 -30.62
C ALA A 392 -6.79 3.83 -29.60
N VAL A 393 -6.38 4.38 -28.46
CA VAL A 393 -7.29 4.87 -27.40
C VAL A 393 -8.20 5.98 -27.93
N SER A 394 -7.68 6.89 -28.76
CA SER A 394 -8.43 8.03 -29.30
C SER A 394 -9.33 7.69 -30.49
N ALA A 395 -8.93 6.74 -31.34
CA ALA A 395 -9.63 6.42 -32.59
C ALA A 395 -10.53 5.18 -32.46
N ASP A 396 -9.97 4.07 -31.99
CA ASP A 396 -10.65 2.75 -32.05
C ASP A 396 -11.48 2.46 -30.78
N TYR A 397 -11.12 3.09 -29.64
CA TYR A 397 -11.72 2.80 -28.35
C TYR A 397 -12.35 4.01 -27.67
N LYS A 398 -12.97 4.90 -28.43
CA LYS A 398 -13.63 6.14 -27.92
C LYS A 398 -14.66 5.89 -26.80
N ASN A 399 -15.29 4.72 -26.80
CA ASN A 399 -16.32 4.36 -25.83
C ASN A 399 -15.76 3.68 -24.58
N LYS A 400 -14.45 3.41 -24.52
CA LYS A 400 -13.77 2.86 -23.35
C LYS A 400 -13.06 3.96 -22.56
N LYS A 401 -12.95 3.75 -21.25
CA LYS A 401 -12.35 4.69 -20.31
C LYS A 401 -10.99 4.16 -19.84
N PHE A 402 -9.97 4.97 -19.89
CA PHE A 402 -8.60 4.58 -19.60
C PHE A 402 -8.01 5.35 -18.43
N ALA A 403 -7.20 4.65 -17.60
CA ALA A 403 -6.25 5.28 -16.72
C ALA A 403 -4.83 5.01 -17.25
N ILE A 404 -4.05 6.05 -17.48
CA ILE A 404 -2.69 5.96 -18.01
C ILE A 404 -1.73 6.40 -16.91
N ILE A 405 -0.93 5.47 -16.40
CA ILE A 405 0.09 5.73 -15.39
C ILE A 405 1.44 5.81 -16.09
N ILE A 406 2.16 6.91 -15.89
CA ILE A 406 3.44 7.17 -16.51
C ILE A 406 4.51 7.18 -15.43
N ASP A 407 5.48 6.25 -15.52
CA ASP A 407 6.61 6.18 -14.61
C ASP A 407 7.83 6.89 -15.20
N GLU A 408 8.60 7.57 -14.35
CA GLU A 408 9.79 8.31 -14.73
C GLU A 408 9.51 9.35 -15.84
N ALA A 409 8.56 10.26 -15.58
CA ALA A 409 8.31 11.38 -16.49
C ALA A 409 9.52 12.34 -16.63
N HIS A 410 10.71 11.93 -16.18
CA HIS A 410 12.00 12.61 -16.37
C HIS A 410 13.07 11.60 -16.80
N SER A 411 14.10 12.05 -17.55
CA SER A 411 15.19 11.17 -17.96
C SER A 411 16.32 11.11 -16.93
N SER A 412 16.94 9.96 -16.80
CA SER A 412 18.26 9.81 -16.21
C SER A 412 19.33 9.72 -17.31
N GLN A 413 20.44 10.42 -17.07
CA GLN A 413 21.64 10.39 -17.91
C GLN A 413 22.08 8.96 -18.24
N ASN A 414 22.09 8.60 -19.50
CA ASN A 414 23.12 7.81 -20.19
C ASN A 414 22.71 7.62 -21.65
N GLY A 415 23.04 8.58 -22.48
CA GLY A 415 22.93 8.49 -23.94
C GLY A 415 24.10 7.70 -24.50
N SER A 416 23.86 6.53 -25.07
CA SER A 416 24.72 5.95 -26.12
C SER A 416 24.12 4.81 -26.93
N LEU A 417 22.96 4.25 -26.54
CA LEU A 417 22.34 3.15 -27.31
C LEU A 417 21.02 3.51 -28.02
N ALA A 418 20.40 4.63 -27.69
CA ALA A 418 19.13 5.06 -28.29
C ALA A 418 19.28 5.65 -29.73
N ALA A 419 20.47 6.15 -30.04
CA ALA A 419 20.75 6.84 -31.32
C ALA A 419 20.62 5.98 -32.57
N LYS A 420 20.76 4.67 -32.50
CA LYS A 420 20.83 3.80 -33.68
C LYS A 420 19.52 3.17 -34.13
N MET A 421 18.46 3.29 -33.35
CA MET A 421 17.17 2.61 -33.65
C MET A 421 16.08 3.53 -34.22
N ASN A 422 16.28 4.86 -34.25
CA ASN A 422 15.22 5.82 -34.57
C ASN A 422 15.05 6.13 -36.07
N ILE A 423 15.90 5.65 -36.96
CA ILE A 423 15.89 6.05 -38.40
C ILE A 423 14.87 5.26 -39.23
N ALA A 424 14.33 4.16 -38.72
CA ALA A 424 13.59 3.22 -39.58
C ALA A 424 12.05 3.30 -39.55
N VAL A 425 11.42 4.03 -38.65
CA VAL A 425 9.95 3.88 -38.42
C VAL A 425 9.12 5.17 -38.41
N SER A 426 9.70 6.35 -38.26
CA SER A 426 8.94 7.61 -38.40
C SER A 426 9.78 8.69 -39.03
N GLY A 427 9.29 9.30 -40.10
CA GLY A 427 9.97 10.36 -40.87
C GLY A 427 10.18 11.68 -40.10
N ASN A 428 10.21 11.67 -38.77
CA ASN A 428 10.54 12.81 -37.93
C ASN A 428 11.89 12.56 -37.27
N VAL A 429 12.84 13.43 -37.57
CA VAL A 429 14.16 13.49 -36.95
C VAL A 429 13.96 14.01 -35.54
N TYR A 430 14.08 13.11 -34.53
CA TYR A 430 14.27 13.54 -33.17
C TYR A 430 15.76 13.65 -32.90
N ASP A 431 16.21 14.78 -32.36
CA ASP A 431 17.59 14.96 -31.92
C ASP A 431 17.93 13.88 -30.85
N ASP A 432 19.12 13.32 -30.95
CA ASP A 432 19.58 12.19 -30.09
C ASP A 432 19.74 12.55 -28.61
N ASP A 433 19.60 13.82 -28.24
CA ASP A 433 19.74 14.37 -26.91
C ASP A 433 18.39 14.63 -26.17
N ASP A 434 17.25 14.37 -26.82
CA ASP A 434 15.94 14.58 -26.19
C ASP A 434 15.73 13.59 -25.03
N GLU A 435 15.58 14.16 -23.85
CA GLU A 435 15.22 13.40 -22.63
C GLU A 435 13.83 12.76 -22.78
N PHE A 436 13.59 11.67 -22.06
CA PHE A 436 12.31 10.94 -22.03
C PHE A 436 11.10 11.87 -21.83
N GLU A 437 11.21 12.83 -20.91
CA GLU A 437 10.17 13.80 -20.59
C GLU A 437 9.82 14.66 -21.82
N ASP A 438 10.82 15.11 -22.57
CA ASP A 438 10.62 15.93 -23.78
C ASP A 438 9.96 15.12 -24.90
N LYS A 439 10.34 13.84 -25.06
CA LYS A 439 9.68 12.92 -26.01
C LYS A 439 8.23 12.66 -25.63
N LEU A 440 7.98 12.38 -24.35
CA LEU A 440 6.63 12.18 -23.84
C LEU A 440 5.77 13.44 -24.05
N ASN A 441 6.29 14.60 -23.67
CA ASN A 441 5.62 15.88 -23.83
C ASN A 441 5.32 16.18 -25.30
N THR A 442 6.28 15.95 -26.23
CA THR A 442 6.09 16.12 -27.65
C THR A 442 5.02 15.21 -28.24
N ILE A 443 4.99 13.94 -27.81
CA ILE A 443 3.95 12.99 -28.23
C ILE A 443 2.56 13.45 -27.74
N ILE A 444 2.46 13.88 -26.49
CA ILE A 444 1.19 14.31 -25.90
C ILE A 444 0.70 15.63 -26.52
N GLU A 445 1.57 16.61 -26.75
CA GLU A 445 1.22 17.87 -27.39
C GLU A 445 0.79 17.68 -28.85
N GLY A 446 1.56 16.89 -29.62
CA GLY A 446 1.28 16.65 -31.04
C GLY A 446 -0.04 15.90 -31.28
N LYS A 447 -0.55 15.15 -30.32
CA LYS A 447 -1.70 14.27 -30.53
C LYS A 447 -2.96 14.66 -29.75
N LYS A 448 -2.98 15.73 -28.99
CA LYS A 448 -4.07 16.12 -28.07
C LYS A 448 -4.48 14.95 -27.15
N MET A 449 -4.34 15.10 -25.86
CA MET A 449 -4.71 14.07 -24.87
C MET A 449 -6.12 13.53 -25.12
N ALA A 450 -6.29 12.22 -25.06
CA ALA A 450 -7.57 11.57 -25.27
C ALA A 450 -8.55 11.95 -24.13
N PRO A 451 -9.75 12.47 -24.45
CA PRO A 451 -10.72 12.92 -23.44
C PRO A 451 -11.33 11.78 -22.60
N ASN A 452 -11.18 10.53 -23.07
CA ASN A 452 -11.62 9.33 -22.38
C ASN A 452 -10.52 8.68 -21.53
N ALA A 453 -9.38 9.36 -21.34
CA ALA A 453 -8.25 8.87 -20.56
C ALA A 453 -7.83 9.86 -19.47
N SER A 454 -7.62 9.36 -18.25
CA SER A 454 -6.95 10.12 -17.18
C SER A 454 -5.47 9.74 -17.10
N TYR A 455 -4.63 10.71 -16.77
CA TYR A 455 -3.17 10.57 -16.79
C TYR A 455 -2.60 10.78 -15.38
N PHE A 456 -1.79 9.83 -14.93
CA PHE A 456 -1.12 9.84 -13.62
C PHE A 456 0.39 9.83 -13.87
N ALA A 457 1.01 11.00 -13.87
CA ALA A 457 2.44 11.16 -14.18
C ALA A 457 3.27 11.17 -12.89
N PHE A 458 4.12 10.17 -12.72
CA PHE A 458 5.08 10.08 -11.62
C PHE A 458 6.45 10.57 -12.07
N THR A 459 7.06 11.47 -11.31
CA THR A 459 8.40 11.99 -11.56
C THR A 459 9.13 12.35 -10.28
N ALA A 460 10.47 12.28 -10.27
CA ALA A 460 11.26 12.75 -9.13
C ALA A 460 11.41 14.28 -9.14
N THR A 461 11.62 14.87 -10.30
CA THR A 461 11.88 16.31 -10.49
C THR A 461 11.13 16.82 -11.71
N PRO A 462 9.90 17.35 -11.55
CA PRO A 462 9.11 17.82 -12.70
C PRO A 462 9.76 19.07 -13.34
N LYS A 463 9.91 19.06 -14.65
CA LYS A 463 10.28 20.24 -15.45
C LYS A 463 9.07 21.18 -15.60
N ASN A 464 9.32 22.44 -15.97
CA ASN A 464 8.25 23.43 -16.20
C ASN A 464 7.16 22.93 -17.16
N LYS A 465 7.57 22.32 -18.27
CA LYS A 465 6.65 21.78 -19.27
C LYS A 465 5.77 20.65 -18.72
N THR A 466 6.31 19.77 -17.89
CA THR A 466 5.55 18.72 -17.21
C THR A 466 4.58 19.30 -16.18
N LEU A 467 5.00 20.36 -15.48
CA LEU A 467 4.10 21.12 -14.59
C LEU A 467 2.93 21.74 -15.36
N GLU A 468 3.18 22.36 -16.51
CA GLU A 468 2.12 22.93 -17.36
C GLU A 468 1.12 21.88 -17.84
N MET A 469 1.62 20.71 -18.23
CA MET A 469 0.81 19.64 -18.82
C MET A 469 0.01 18.85 -17.81
N PHE A 470 0.59 18.51 -16.68
CA PHE A 470 0.01 17.57 -15.70
C PHE A 470 -0.24 18.21 -14.33
N GLY A 471 0.34 19.39 -14.05
CA GLY A 471 0.24 20.03 -12.75
C GLY A 471 -1.12 20.67 -12.49
N LYS A 472 -1.42 20.89 -11.22
CA LYS A 472 -2.57 21.65 -10.79
C LYS A 472 -2.30 23.14 -10.95
N LYS A 473 -3.06 23.81 -11.80
CA LYS A 473 -2.93 25.25 -12.07
C LYS A 473 -3.24 26.09 -10.84
N MET A 474 -2.43 27.11 -10.60
CA MET A 474 -2.56 28.01 -9.46
C MET A 474 -3.35 29.27 -9.81
N PHE A 475 -4.16 29.70 -8.87
CA PHE A 475 -4.97 30.91 -8.94
C PHE A 475 -4.77 31.71 -7.64
N ASP A 476 -4.86 33.05 -7.75
CA ASP A 476 -4.87 33.94 -6.57
C ASP A 476 -6.21 33.91 -5.82
N GLU A 477 -6.31 34.68 -4.74
CA GLU A 477 -7.53 34.77 -3.90
C GLU A 477 -8.73 35.34 -4.69
N HIS A 478 -8.50 35.99 -5.85
CA HIS A 478 -9.50 36.57 -6.72
C HIS A 478 -9.85 35.69 -7.93
N GLY A 479 -9.22 34.50 -8.03
CA GLY A 479 -9.45 33.56 -9.13
C GLY A 479 -8.65 33.88 -10.40
N ASN A 480 -7.68 34.81 -10.36
CA ASN A 480 -6.81 35.10 -11.50
C ASN A 480 -5.66 34.08 -11.57
N PRO A 481 -5.21 33.68 -12.77
CA PRO A 481 -4.05 32.81 -12.93
C PRO A 481 -2.78 33.45 -12.31
N ILE A 482 -2.07 32.70 -11.48
CA ILE A 482 -0.72 33.10 -11.05
C ILE A 482 0.24 32.72 -12.16
N LEU A 483 1.06 33.69 -12.62
CA LEU A 483 2.00 33.49 -13.71
C LEU A 483 3.44 33.30 -13.21
N ASN A 484 4.22 32.56 -13.97
CA ASN A 484 5.67 32.48 -13.87
C ASN A 484 6.32 33.72 -14.52
N ASP A 485 7.63 33.91 -14.35
CA ASP A 485 8.38 35.01 -14.93
C ASP A 485 8.37 35.03 -16.48
N ASP A 486 8.15 33.87 -17.10
CA ASP A 486 8.03 33.69 -18.55
C ASP A 486 6.59 33.91 -19.09
N GLY A 487 5.65 34.29 -18.23
CA GLY A 487 4.24 34.52 -18.56
C GLY A 487 3.39 33.26 -18.65
N THR A 488 3.94 32.07 -18.43
CA THR A 488 3.17 30.82 -18.38
C THR A 488 2.42 30.72 -17.05
N GLN A 489 1.28 30.00 -17.03
CA GLN A 489 0.52 29.82 -15.80
C GLN A 489 1.26 28.87 -14.84
N LYS A 490 1.52 29.35 -13.63
CA LYS A 490 2.15 28.56 -12.57
C LYS A 490 1.31 27.33 -12.22
N ALA A 491 1.95 26.18 -12.12
CA ALA A 491 1.32 24.94 -11.73
C ALA A 491 2.19 24.19 -10.71
N ASN A 492 1.55 23.46 -9.82
CA ASN A 492 2.20 22.61 -8.81
C ASN A 492 1.82 21.15 -9.02
N PRO A 493 2.66 20.18 -8.56
CA PRO A 493 2.23 18.79 -8.46
C PRO A 493 1.00 18.65 -7.57
N HIS A 494 0.15 17.67 -7.88
CA HIS A 494 -1.01 17.32 -7.04
C HIS A 494 -0.56 16.70 -5.71
N TYR A 495 0.55 15.98 -5.76
CA TYR A 495 1.16 15.36 -4.58
C TYR A 495 2.68 15.49 -4.64
N VAL A 496 3.31 15.77 -3.48
CA VAL A 496 4.75 15.99 -3.38
C VAL A 496 5.33 15.14 -2.24
N TYR A 497 6.34 14.34 -2.57
CA TYR A 497 7.25 13.70 -1.61
C TYR A 497 8.68 14.00 -2.06
N THR A 498 9.32 14.92 -1.35
CA THR A 498 10.61 15.49 -1.76
C THR A 498 11.79 14.56 -1.47
N MET A 499 12.94 14.86 -2.09
CA MET A 499 14.19 14.18 -1.80
C MET A 499 14.64 14.45 -0.34
N LYS A 500 14.36 15.63 0.18
CA LYS A 500 14.64 15.98 1.57
C LYS A 500 13.88 15.06 2.54
N GLN A 501 12.57 14.83 2.32
CA GLN A 501 11.77 13.87 3.10
C GLN A 501 12.26 12.41 2.98
N ALA A 502 12.92 12.07 1.88
CA ALA A 502 13.40 10.72 1.66
C ALA A 502 14.77 10.44 2.30
N ILE A 503 15.58 11.48 2.54
CA ILE A 503 16.94 11.39 3.09
C ILE A 503 16.94 11.58 4.61
N GLU A 504 16.14 12.50 5.12
CA GLU A 504 15.94 12.74 6.55
C GLU A 504 15.06 11.67 7.20
#